data_863b36cccee440a64593e2fe1d97eb53
#
_entry.id   863b36cccee440a64593e2fe1d97eb53
#
_cell.length_a   1.000
_cell.length_b   1.000
_cell.length_c   1.000
_cell.angle_alpha   90.00
_cell.angle_beta   90.00
_cell.angle_gamma   90.00
#
_symmetry.space_group_name_H-M   'P 1'
#
loop_
_entity.id
_entity.type
_entity.pdbx_description
1 polymer ?
#
loop_
_entity_poly.entity_id
_entity_poly.type
_entity_poly.pdbx_seq_one_letter_code
_entity_poly.pdbx_strand_id
1 'polypeptide(L)'
;MTTSASLLSAAQAAAHAIHGMPGLPPIEVDTRVPAPTSVLSRDAETKLLADVWLGAGDLTIIFVEQPLADAWFSHWHAGQRVAVVSSHDFTRITGLPIERFVAYEVLLHGLRAPGARYDPLALLHRETRGCLFDLCIAKAEIAVKLRAPHICADCVRGLGDAGVDAASVVALWDAIIPRGTTIA
;
A
#
# COMPACT_ATOMS: atom_id res chain seq x y z
N MET A 1 7.12 11.33 -16.88
CA MET A 1 8.02 10.91 -15.77
C MET A 1 7.43 11.50 -14.50
N THR A 2 6.89 10.66 -13.64
CA THR A 2 6.40 11.09 -12.30
C THR A 2 7.65 11.35 -11.47
N THR A 3 7.83 12.54 -10.96
CA THR A 3 9.01 12.87 -10.16
C THR A 3 8.86 12.26 -8.75
N SER A 4 9.95 11.85 -8.13
CA SER A 4 9.98 11.38 -6.74
C SER A 4 9.21 12.30 -5.78
N ALA A 5 9.14 13.59 -6.09
CA ALA A 5 8.39 14.59 -5.32
C ALA A 5 6.87 14.35 -5.35
N SER A 6 6.28 13.92 -6.48
CA SER A 6 4.84 13.64 -6.55
C SER A 6 4.47 12.35 -5.82
N LEU A 7 5.34 11.33 -5.86
CA LEU A 7 5.18 10.11 -5.07
C LEU A 7 5.18 10.42 -3.58
N LEU A 8 6.14 11.21 -3.12
CA LEU A 8 6.24 11.60 -1.72
C LEU A 8 5.00 12.37 -1.26
N SER A 9 4.56 13.37 -2.05
CA SER A 9 3.38 14.16 -1.74
C SER A 9 2.12 13.30 -1.63
N ALA A 10 1.91 12.37 -2.57
CA ALA A 10 0.77 11.45 -2.54
C ALA A 10 0.81 10.51 -1.33
N ALA A 11 1.99 9.98 -1.01
CA ALA A 11 2.18 9.07 0.12
C ALA A 11 1.96 9.79 1.47
N GLN A 12 2.47 11.02 1.61
CA GLN A 12 2.26 11.84 2.81
C GLN A 12 0.79 12.23 2.97
N ALA A 13 0.09 12.58 1.90
CA ALA A 13 -1.34 12.88 1.94
C ALA A 13 -2.16 11.66 2.38
N ALA A 14 -1.84 10.46 1.86
CA ALA A 14 -2.49 9.22 2.24
C ALA A 14 -2.19 8.87 3.72
N ALA A 15 -0.94 8.98 4.16
CA ALA A 15 -0.55 8.72 5.55
C ALA A 15 -1.25 9.68 6.51
N HIS A 16 -1.35 10.97 6.15
CA HIS A 16 -2.07 11.97 6.94
C HIS A 16 -3.57 11.64 7.06
N ALA A 17 -4.20 11.21 5.97
CA ALA A 17 -5.61 10.82 5.99
C ALA A 17 -5.88 9.60 6.89
N ILE A 18 -4.90 8.69 6.99
CA ILE A 18 -4.98 7.49 7.84
C ILE A 18 -4.69 7.81 9.32
N HIS A 19 -3.88 8.83 9.59
CA HIS A 19 -3.40 9.21 10.94
C HIS A 19 -4.53 9.58 11.88
N GLY A 20 -5.68 9.59 11.66
CA GLY A 20 -6.80 9.87 12.61
C GLY A 20 -7.69 8.67 12.84
N MET A 21 -7.42 7.54 12.18
CA MET A 21 -8.27 6.37 12.31
C MET A 21 -8.03 5.64 13.63
N PRO A 22 -9.09 5.38 14.41
CA PRO A 22 -8.99 4.63 15.65
C PRO A 22 -8.38 3.23 15.40
N GLY A 23 -7.30 2.91 16.09
CA GLY A 23 -6.66 1.59 16.05
C GLY A 23 -5.58 1.42 14.98
N LEU A 24 -5.25 2.47 14.23
CA LEU A 24 -4.09 2.46 13.33
C LEU A 24 -2.92 3.25 13.95
N PRO A 25 -1.69 2.73 13.86
CA PRO A 25 -0.50 3.44 14.33
C PRO A 25 -0.15 4.61 13.38
N PRO A 26 0.70 5.54 13.85
CA PRO A 26 1.31 6.52 12.98
C PRO A 26 2.07 5.82 11.83
N ILE A 27 1.93 6.36 10.62
CA ILE A 27 2.61 5.86 9.43
C ILE A 27 3.66 6.88 9.01
N GLU A 28 4.91 6.46 8.99
CA GLU A 28 5.99 7.22 8.41
C GLU A 28 6.18 6.78 6.95
N VAL A 29 6.24 7.75 6.05
CA VAL A 29 6.51 7.52 4.64
C VAL A 29 7.89 8.06 4.30
N ASP A 30 8.78 7.16 3.91
CA ASP A 30 10.11 7.49 3.41
C ASP A 30 10.16 7.21 1.90
N THR A 31 10.61 8.19 1.12
CA THR A 31 10.85 8.03 -0.31
C THR A 31 12.34 8.13 -0.57
N ARG A 32 13.10 7.17 -0.09
CA ARG A 32 14.50 7.03 -0.49
C ARG A 32 14.52 6.52 -1.93
N VAL A 33 15.11 7.30 -2.79
CA VAL A 33 15.43 6.86 -4.16
C VAL A 33 16.81 6.22 -4.09
N PRO A 34 16.94 4.90 -4.05
CA PRO A 34 18.23 4.25 -4.22
C PRO A 34 18.81 4.72 -5.57
N ALA A 35 20.13 4.74 -5.67
CA ALA A 35 20.79 5.03 -6.95
C ALA A 35 20.16 4.17 -8.06
N PRO A 36 19.99 4.69 -9.28
CA PRO A 36 19.26 4.02 -10.36
C PRO A 36 19.99 2.74 -10.78
N THR A 37 19.70 1.67 -10.08
CA THR A 37 20.06 0.30 -10.47
C THR A 37 18.90 -0.30 -11.25
N SER A 38 19.19 -1.19 -12.19
CA SER A 38 18.15 -1.79 -13.04
C SER A 38 17.10 -2.59 -12.25
N VAL A 39 17.50 -3.19 -11.13
CA VAL A 39 16.64 -4.01 -10.24
C VAL A 39 17.09 -3.83 -8.81
N LEU A 40 16.14 -3.72 -7.86
CA LEU A 40 16.43 -3.77 -6.44
C LEU A 40 16.65 -5.23 -6.04
N SER A 41 17.94 -5.62 -5.91
CA SER A 41 18.29 -6.95 -5.45
C SER A 41 17.95 -7.15 -3.97
N ARG A 42 17.84 -8.41 -3.52
CA ARG A 42 17.60 -8.71 -2.09
C ARG A 42 18.69 -8.15 -1.18
N ASP A 43 19.95 -8.14 -1.62
CA ASP A 43 21.06 -7.56 -0.86
C ASP A 43 20.93 -6.04 -0.75
N ALA A 44 20.52 -5.37 -1.84
CA ALA A 44 20.27 -3.94 -1.83
C ALA A 44 19.07 -3.57 -0.96
N GLU A 45 18.01 -4.38 -0.98
CA GLU A 45 16.86 -4.25 -0.10
C GLU A 45 17.25 -4.44 1.37
N THR A 46 18.07 -5.45 1.69
CA THR A 46 18.59 -5.68 3.06
C THR A 46 19.41 -4.48 3.57
N LYS A 47 20.23 -3.88 2.71
CA LYS A 47 20.97 -2.66 3.06
C LYS A 47 20.03 -1.48 3.30
N LEU A 48 19.04 -1.31 2.39
CA LEU A 48 18.02 -0.26 2.54
C LEU A 48 17.31 -0.38 3.90
N LEU A 49 16.93 -1.60 4.30
CA LEU A 49 16.28 -1.87 5.58
C LEU A 49 17.19 -1.60 6.78
N ALA A 50 18.49 -1.88 6.67
CA ALA A 50 19.45 -1.60 7.73
C ALA A 50 19.66 -0.10 7.99
N ASP A 51 19.45 0.72 6.97
CA ASP A 51 19.59 2.19 7.04
C ASP A 51 18.31 2.88 7.55
N VAL A 52 17.21 2.13 7.73
CA VAL A 52 15.95 2.68 8.23
C VAL A 52 15.97 2.69 9.75
N TRP A 53 15.98 3.89 10.33
CA TRP A 53 15.77 4.03 11.76
C TRP A 53 14.28 3.93 12.08
N LEU A 54 13.91 2.92 12.88
CA LEU A 54 12.53 2.69 13.26
C LEU A 54 12.30 3.17 14.68
N GLY A 55 11.39 4.10 14.86
CA GLY A 55 10.80 4.43 16.15
C GLY A 55 10.03 3.23 16.73
N ALA A 56 9.94 3.13 18.04
CA ALA A 56 9.18 2.06 18.68
C ALA A 56 7.67 2.29 18.43
N GLY A 57 7.08 1.52 17.57
CA GLY A 57 5.63 1.57 17.29
C GLY A 57 5.24 2.00 15.89
N ASP A 58 6.17 2.53 15.11
CA ASP A 58 5.87 3.11 13.80
C ASP A 58 5.88 2.06 12.67
N LEU A 59 5.13 2.32 11.63
CA LEU A 59 5.17 1.65 10.35
C LEU A 59 5.93 2.55 9.37
N THR A 60 6.93 2.00 8.70
CA THR A 60 7.63 2.70 7.62
C THR A 60 7.28 2.08 6.27
N ILE A 61 6.92 2.91 5.29
CA ILE A 61 6.69 2.48 3.92
C ILE A 61 7.70 3.16 3.01
N ILE A 62 8.53 2.36 2.35
CA ILE A 62 9.59 2.82 1.45
C ILE A 62 9.13 2.61 0.02
N PHE A 63 8.96 3.69 -0.73
CA PHE A 63 8.66 3.60 -2.16
C PHE A 63 9.95 3.64 -2.98
N VAL A 64 10.09 2.69 -3.90
CA VAL A 64 11.20 2.59 -4.84
C VAL A 64 10.70 2.60 -6.29
N GLU A 65 11.48 3.18 -7.20
CA GLU A 65 11.13 3.21 -8.64
C GLU A 65 11.65 1.98 -9.41
N GLN A 66 12.52 1.17 -8.79
CA GLN A 66 13.07 -0.04 -9.38
C GLN A 66 12.12 -1.22 -9.25
N PRO A 67 12.12 -2.18 -10.18
CA PRO A 67 11.47 -3.47 -9.98
C PRO A 67 12.17 -4.24 -8.85
N LEU A 68 11.40 -4.95 -8.03
CA LEU A 68 11.94 -5.89 -7.05
C LEU A 68 12.46 -7.15 -7.76
N ALA A 69 13.45 -7.82 -7.18
CA ALA A 69 14.17 -8.92 -7.81
C ALA A 69 13.30 -10.13 -8.18
N ASP A 70 12.20 -10.34 -7.44
CA ASP A 70 11.25 -11.45 -7.64
C ASP A 70 9.99 -11.03 -8.40
N ALA A 71 10.03 -9.84 -9.02
CA ALA A 71 8.91 -9.25 -9.77
C ALA A 71 7.66 -8.93 -8.95
N TRP A 72 7.68 -9.07 -7.64
CA TRP A 72 6.63 -8.55 -6.77
C TRP A 72 6.62 -7.02 -6.79
N PHE A 73 5.52 -6.43 -6.34
CA PHE A 73 5.40 -4.98 -6.25
C PHE A 73 5.49 -4.46 -4.81
N SER A 74 5.45 -5.36 -3.82
CA SER A 74 5.51 -4.97 -2.42
C SER A 74 6.04 -6.13 -1.57
N HIS A 75 6.98 -5.82 -0.67
CA HIS A 75 7.48 -6.74 0.36
C HIS A 75 7.11 -6.21 1.74
N TRP A 76 6.59 -7.08 2.58
CA TRP A 76 6.28 -6.79 3.97
C TRP A 76 7.28 -7.46 4.91
N HIS A 77 8.05 -6.66 5.66
CA HIS A 77 9.03 -7.10 6.65
C HIS A 77 8.45 -6.96 8.06
N ALA A 78 7.64 -7.93 8.48
CA ALA A 78 6.87 -7.89 9.71
C ALA A 78 7.71 -7.62 10.97
N GLY A 79 8.91 -8.24 11.06
CA GLY A 79 9.82 -8.06 12.21
C GLY A 79 10.38 -6.65 12.34
N GLN A 80 10.44 -5.90 11.24
CA GLN A 80 10.94 -4.53 11.19
C GLN A 80 9.83 -3.48 11.02
N ARG A 81 8.58 -3.92 10.78
CA ARG A 81 7.44 -3.05 10.47
C ARG A 81 7.70 -2.13 9.28
N VAL A 82 8.35 -2.67 8.26
CA VAL A 82 8.69 -1.95 7.04
C VAL A 82 8.02 -2.61 5.86
N ALA A 83 7.47 -1.80 4.97
CA ALA A 83 7.06 -2.22 3.64
C ALA A 83 7.99 -1.58 2.60
N VAL A 84 8.47 -2.37 1.64
CA VAL A 84 9.17 -1.87 0.46
C VAL A 84 8.24 -2.04 -0.73
N VAL A 85 7.89 -0.93 -1.39
CA VAL A 85 6.88 -0.86 -2.44
C VAL A 85 7.50 -0.36 -3.74
N SER A 86 7.39 -1.15 -4.81
CA SER A 86 7.90 -0.81 -6.14
C SER A 86 6.84 -0.13 -6.99
N SER A 87 7.06 1.12 -7.34
CA SER A 87 6.23 1.87 -8.29
C SER A 87 6.57 1.59 -9.76
N HIS A 88 7.60 0.76 -10.00
CA HIS A 88 8.11 0.48 -11.34
C HIS A 88 7.01 0.10 -12.33
N ASP A 89 6.96 0.80 -13.44
CA ASP A 89 6.04 0.57 -14.56
C ASP A 89 4.54 0.56 -14.21
N PHE A 90 4.14 0.94 -13.00
CA PHE A 90 2.76 0.86 -12.56
C PHE A 90 1.79 1.56 -13.54
N THR A 91 2.04 2.84 -13.84
CA THR A 91 1.18 3.62 -14.75
C THR A 91 1.18 3.04 -16.17
N ARG A 92 2.33 2.53 -16.65
CA ARG A 92 2.45 1.91 -17.97
C ARG A 92 1.62 0.61 -18.06
N ILE A 93 1.64 -0.20 -17.00
CA ILE A 93 0.94 -1.49 -16.97
C ILE A 93 -0.57 -1.32 -16.79
N THR A 94 -0.98 -0.39 -15.91
CA THR A 94 -2.36 -0.29 -15.45
C THR A 94 -3.18 0.80 -16.15
N GLY A 95 -2.51 1.80 -16.73
CA GLY A 95 -3.12 3.02 -17.25
C GLY A 95 -3.67 3.95 -16.16
N LEU A 96 -3.34 3.71 -14.90
CA LEU A 96 -3.84 4.49 -13.77
C LEU A 96 -2.76 5.46 -13.25
N PRO A 97 -3.18 6.59 -12.66
CA PRO A 97 -2.27 7.49 -11.97
C PRO A 97 -1.54 6.79 -10.82
N ILE A 98 -0.26 7.08 -10.65
CA ILE A 98 0.58 6.46 -9.63
C ILE A 98 0.10 6.78 -8.21
N GLU A 99 -0.52 7.93 -8.02
CA GLU A 99 -1.05 8.40 -6.73
C GLU A 99 -2.10 7.44 -6.17
N ARG A 100 -2.89 6.79 -7.04
CA ARG A 100 -3.85 5.75 -6.62
C ARG A 100 -3.16 4.52 -6.05
N PHE A 101 -2.06 4.11 -6.67
CA PHE A 101 -1.27 2.97 -6.20
C PHE A 101 -0.63 3.28 -4.86
N VAL A 102 -0.03 4.45 -4.74
CA VAL A 102 0.60 4.91 -3.51
C VAL A 102 -0.42 4.95 -2.37
N ALA A 103 -1.58 5.56 -2.59
CA ALA A 103 -2.65 5.62 -1.59
C ALA A 103 -3.14 4.22 -1.18
N TYR A 104 -3.30 3.30 -2.15
CA TYR A 104 -3.66 1.91 -1.90
C TYR A 104 -2.63 1.19 -1.02
N GLU A 105 -1.34 1.30 -1.34
CA GLU A 105 -0.28 0.63 -0.58
C GLU A 105 -0.15 1.19 0.84
N VAL A 106 -0.28 2.51 0.99
CA VAL A 106 -0.28 3.14 2.32
C VAL A 106 -1.47 2.64 3.15
N LEU A 107 -2.68 2.57 2.57
CA LEU A 107 -3.85 2.04 3.25
C LEU A 107 -3.67 0.56 3.61
N LEU A 108 -3.24 -0.27 2.64
CA LEU A 108 -3.08 -1.71 2.85
C LEU A 108 -2.07 -2.03 3.94
N HIS A 109 -0.91 -1.37 3.91
CA HIS A 109 0.12 -1.58 4.93
C HIS A 109 -0.26 -0.94 6.27
N GLY A 110 -0.94 0.18 6.27
CA GLY A 110 -1.52 0.77 7.48
C GLY A 110 -2.48 -0.19 8.19
N LEU A 111 -3.32 -0.86 7.44
CA LEU A 111 -4.22 -1.89 7.96
C LEU A 111 -3.48 -3.15 8.46
N ARG A 112 -2.26 -3.42 7.99
CA ARG A 112 -1.41 -4.53 8.45
C ARG A 112 -0.49 -4.17 9.61
N ALA A 113 -0.45 -2.92 10.01
CA ALA A 113 0.47 -2.46 11.03
C ALA A 113 0.26 -3.18 12.37
N PRO A 114 1.31 -3.35 13.18
CA PRO A 114 1.20 -3.93 14.51
C PRO A 114 0.22 -3.12 15.37
N GLY A 115 -0.70 -3.82 16.01
CA GLY A 115 -1.80 -3.19 16.75
C GLY A 115 -3.12 -3.17 15.96
N ALA A 116 -3.12 -3.50 14.66
CA ALA A 116 -4.34 -3.85 13.98
C ALA A 116 -5.02 -5.03 14.71
N ARG A 117 -6.30 -4.85 15.03
CA ARG A 117 -7.05 -5.84 15.81
C ARG A 117 -7.40 -7.11 15.04
N TYR A 118 -6.93 -7.24 13.81
CA TYR A 118 -7.22 -8.36 12.93
C TYR A 118 -5.99 -8.77 12.12
N ASP A 119 -5.98 -10.05 11.68
CA ASP A 119 -4.99 -10.55 10.75
C ASP A 119 -5.46 -10.28 9.31
N PRO A 120 -4.84 -9.35 8.57
CA PRO A 120 -5.24 -9.08 7.21
C PRO A 120 -5.03 -10.28 6.28
N LEU A 121 -4.18 -11.24 6.64
CA LEU A 121 -3.99 -12.46 5.87
C LEU A 121 -5.22 -13.38 5.96
N ALA A 122 -5.98 -13.32 7.06
CA ALA A 122 -7.22 -14.07 7.22
C ALA A 122 -8.33 -13.57 6.28
N LEU A 123 -8.23 -12.33 5.79
CA LEU A 123 -9.21 -11.73 4.88
C LEU A 123 -8.81 -11.85 3.40
N LEU A 124 -7.62 -12.42 3.09
CA LEU A 124 -7.14 -12.50 1.71
C LEU A 124 -8.01 -13.39 0.83
N HIS A 125 -8.42 -12.85 -0.30
CA HIS A 125 -9.01 -13.62 -1.39
C HIS A 125 -7.96 -14.02 -2.41
N ARG A 126 -7.97 -15.30 -2.82
CA ARG A 126 -7.08 -15.78 -3.90
C ARG A 126 -7.55 -15.34 -5.29
N GLU A 127 -8.85 -15.06 -5.41
CA GLU A 127 -9.47 -14.62 -6.65
C GLU A 127 -9.58 -13.09 -6.67
N THR A 128 -9.21 -12.47 -7.77
CA THR A 128 -9.34 -11.01 -7.96
C THR A 128 -10.81 -10.66 -8.20
N ARG A 129 -11.46 -10.09 -7.18
CA ARG A 129 -12.88 -9.67 -7.19
C ARG A 129 -13.06 -8.15 -7.19
N GLY A 130 -11.95 -7.42 -7.12
CA GLY A 130 -11.92 -5.96 -6.90
C GLY A 130 -12.01 -5.57 -5.43
N CYS A 131 -12.00 -6.53 -4.49
CA CYS A 131 -11.98 -6.25 -3.06
C CYS A 131 -10.60 -5.75 -2.60
N LEU A 132 -10.57 -4.87 -1.59
CA LEU A 132 -9.34 -4.38 -0.96
C LEU A 132 -8.39 -5.54 -0.60
N PHE A 133 -8.93 -6.64 -0.11
CA PHE A 133 -8.19 -7.80 0.39
C PHE A 133 -7.92 -8.89 -0.65
N ASP A 134 -8.12 -8.63 -1.94
CA ASP A 134 -7.69 -9.57 -2.97
C ASP A 134 -6.16 -9.72 -2.97
N LEU A 135 -5.67 -10.94 -3.06
CA LEU A 135 -4.27 -11.21 -3.30
C LEU A 135 -3.96 -10.93 -4.78
N CYS A 136 -3.25 -9.84 -5.04
CA CYS A 136 -2.78 -9.52 -6.38
C CYS A 136 -1.33 -9.98 -6.54
N ILE A 137 -1.09 -10.84 -7.51
CA ILE A 137 0.25 -11.34 -7.84
C ILE A 137 0.90 -10.44 -8.89
N ALA A 138 0.10 -9.91 -9.81
CA ALA A 138 0.58 -9.01 -10.86
C ALA A 138 0.05 -7.58 -10.67
N LYS A 139 0.86 -6.58 -11.04
CA LYS A 139 0.44 -5.16 -10.97
C LYS A 139 -0.86 -4.88 -11.75
N ALA A 140 -1.10 -5.57 -12.86
CA ALA A 140 -2.32 -5.41 -13.64
C ALA A 140 -3.60 -5.77 -12.84
N GLU A 141 -3.51 -6.72 -11.90
CA GLU A 141 -4.65 -7.13 -11.06
C GLU A 141 -5.04 -6.03 -10.08
N ILE A 142 -4.06 -5.24 -9.60
CA ILE A 142 -4.33 -4.10 -8.72
C ILE A 142 -5.23 -3.09 -9.43
N ALA A 143 -5.12 -2.94 -10.75
CA ALA A 143 -5.96 -2.04 -11.52
C ALA A 143 -7.47 -2.33 -11.35
N VAL A 144 -7.85 -3.58 -11.16
CA VAL A 144 -9.26 -3.96 -10.91
C VAL A 144 -9.75 -3.31 -9.63
N LYS A 145 -9.00 -3.42 -8.54
CA LYS A 145 -9.33 -2.81 -7.25
C LYS A 145 -9.40 -1.28 -7.34
N LEU A 146 -8.41 -0.68 -8.02
CA LEU A 146 -8.29 0.77 -8.08
C LEU A 146 -9.30 1.44 -9.00
N ARG A 147 -9.89 0.70 -9.96
CA ARG A 147 -10.98 1.20 -10.82
C ARG A 147 -12.34 1.16 -10.14
N ALA A 148 -12.59 0.14 -9.35
CA ALA A 148 -13.84 -0.08 -8.64
C ALA A 148 -13.58 -0.46 -7.17
N PRO A 149 -13.10 0.48 -6.35
CA PRO A 149 -12.76 0.21 -4.95
C PRO A 149 -13.97 -0.28 -4.18
N HIS A 150 -13.87 -1.46 -3.55
CA HIS A 150 -14.89 -1.94 -2.62
C HIS A 150 -14.30 -2.93 -1.60
N ILE A 151 -15.03 -3.17 -0.53
CA ILE A 151 -14.76 -4.25 0.41
C ILE A 151 -15.94 -5.21 0.34
N CYS A 152 -15.68 -6.48 0.03
CA CYS A 152 -16.75 -7.47 -0.09
C CYS A 152 -17.42 -7.76 1.26
N ALA A 153 -18.62 -8.33 1.24
CA ALA A 153 -19.41 -8.59 2.44
C ALA A 153 -18.70 -9.50 3.46
N ASP A 154 -17.88 -10.45 2.99
CA ASP A 154 -17.13 -11.34 3.89
C ASP A 154 -16.05 -10.57 4.65
N CYS A 155 -15.32 -9.69 3.94
CA CYS A 155 -14.31 -8.82 4.57
C CYS A 155 -14.94 -7.78 5.50
N VAL A 156 -16.11 -7.23 5.15
CA VAL A 156 -16.85 -6.33 6.05
C VAL A 156 -17.18 -7.04 7.37
N ARG A 157 -17.67 -8.30 7.31
CA ARG A 157 -17.93 -9.09 8.52
C ARG A 157 -16.63 -9.34 9.30
N GLY A 158 -15.57 -9.80 8.65
CA GLY A 158 -14.29 -10.08 9.32
C GLY A 158 -13.67 -8.85 9.98
N LEU A 159 -13.77 -7.68 9.37
CA LEU A 159 -13.38 -6.41 9.98
C LEU A 159 -14.24 -6.09 11.21
N GLY A 160 -15.56 -6.26 11.11
CA GLY A 160 -16.50 -6.05 12.22
C GLY A 160 -16.25 -6.99 13.41
N ASP A 161 -15.99 -8.27 13.14
CA ASP A 161 -15.64 -9.26 14.17
C ASP A 161 -14.34 -8.88 14.90
N ALA A 162 -13.42 -8.22 14.21
CA ALA A 162 -12.19 -7.68 14.78
C ALA A 162 -12.36 -6.30 15.45
N GLY A 163 -13.57 -5.74 15.44
CA GLY A 163 -13.88 -4.42 16.00
C GLY A 163 -13.34 -3.26 15.16
N VAL A 164 -13.12 -3.49 13.85
CA VAL A 164 -12.73 -2.47 12.88
C VAL A 164 -13.97 -2.02 12.13
N ASP A 165 -14.22 -0.72 12.11
CA ASP A 165 -15.34 -0.16 11.34
C ASP A 165 -15.05 -0.17 9.84
N ALA A 166 -15.63 -1.15 9.15
CA ALA A 166 -15.48 -1.30 7.71
C ALA A 166 -16.00 -0.08 6.92
N ALA A 167 -17.01 0.63 7.43
CA ALA A 167 -17.52 1.82 6.78
C ALA A 167 -16.49 2.94 6.79
N SER A 168 -15.76 3.13 7.90
CA SER A 168 -14.63 4.06 7.98
C SER A 168 -13.51 3.69 7.02
N VAL A 169 -13.19 2.39 6.86
CA VAL A 169 -12.18 1.93 5.91
C VAL A 169 -12.60 2.22 4.46
N VAL A 170 -13.87 1.98 4.11
CA VAL A 170 -14.41 2.29 2.78
C VAL A 170 -14.41 3.80 2.53
N ALA A 171 -14.87 4.59 3.50
CA ALA A 171 -14.88 6.05 3.38
C ALA A 171 -13.47 6.62 3.19
N LEU A 172 -12.50 6.08 3.92
CA LEU A 172 -11.09 6.45 3.77
C LEU A 172 -10.57 6.07 2.38
N TRP A 173 -10.86 4.85 1.91
CA TRP A 173 -10.48 4.43 0.57
C TRP A 173 -11.04 5.39 -0.50
N ASP A 174 -12.34 5.70 -0.42
CA ASP A 174 -12.98 6.63 -1.35
C ASP A 174 -12.38 8.06 -1.28
N ALA A 175 -11.92 8.48 -0.11
CA ALA A 175 -11.30 9.79 0.10
C ALA A 175 -9.85 9.86 -0.44
N ILE A 176 -9.07 8.78 -0.27
CA ILE A 176 -7.65 8.77 -0.65
C ILE A 176 -7.47 8.38 -2.12
N ILE A 177 -8.35 7.53 -2.64
CA ILE A 177 -8.31 7.07 -4.03
C ILE A 177 -9.44 7.74 -4.80
N PRO A 178 -9.25 8.95 -5.33
CA PRO A 178 -10.29 9.67 -6.05
C PRO A 178 -10.85 8.79 -7.16
N ARG A 179 -12.18 8.61 -7.17
CA ARG A 179 -12.87 7.97 -8.29
C ARG A 179 -12.55 8.79 -9.53
N GLY A 180 -11.79 8.21 -10.46
CA GLY A 180 -11.37 8.94 -11.63
C GLY A 180 -12.56 9.47 -12.38
N THR A 181 -12.47 10.72 -12.80
CA THR A 181 -13.27 11.24 -13.89
C THR A 181 -13.13 10.23 -15.03
N THR A 182 -14.21 9.60 -15.40
CA THR A 182 -14.28 8.74 -16.59
C THR A 182 -13.73 9.57 -17.74
N ILE A 183 -12.55 9.18 -18.25
CA ILE A 183 -12.05 9.76 -19.49
C ILE A 183 -13.06 9.28 -20.54
N ALA A 184 -13.87 10.24 -21.00
CA ALA A 184 -14.80 10.05 -22.08
C ALA A 184 -14.05 9.80 -23.40
#